data_5fc1614ad633c12105ced1c040da8894
#
_entry.id   5fc1614ad633c12105ced1c040da8894
#
_cell.length_a   1.000
_cell.length_b   1.000
_cell.length_c   1.000
_cell.angle_alpha   90.00
_cell.angle_beta   90.00
_cell.angle_gamma   90.00
#
_symmetry.space_group_name_H-M   'P 1'
#
loop_
_entity.id
_entity.type
_entity.pdbx_description
1 polymer ?
#
loop_
_entity_poly.entity_id
_entity_poly.type
_entity_poly.pdbx_seq_one_letter_code
_entity_poly.pdbx_strand_id
1 'polypeptide(L)'
;MYDVKITAKHMGARVSPKKVAIVLDLVRGRSVFEAKKILSFDRSKSAKIVLKVVKSAEANAVNNSKMNKDKLFINRIWVSGGPSLKRMSPGAKGRVDPILKRYSHIYVSLDERDQK
;
A
#
# COMPACT_ATOMS: atom_id res chain seq x y z
N MET A 1 9.73 14.96 17.43
CA MET A 1 9.66 13.77 16.57
C MET A 1 8.21 13.34 16.42
N TYR A 2 7.75 13.24 15.19
CA TYR A 2 6.37 12.88 14.95
C TYR A 2 6.23 11.38 14.93
N ASP A 3 5.40 10.86 15.83
CA ASP A 3 4.96 9.48 15.71
C ASP A 3 3.83 9.44 14.68
N VAL A 4 4.12 8.91 13.50
CA VAL A 4 3.11 8.75 12.48
C VAL A 4 2.23 7.58 12.89
N LYS A 5 0.96 7.88 13.14
CA LYS A 5 0.01 6.84 13.50
C LYS A 5 -0.37 6.05 12.26
N ILE A 6 -0.05 4.77 12.25
CA ILE A 6 -0.41 3.88 11.15
C ILE A 6 -1.87 3.49 11.28
N THR A 7 -2.68 3.85 10.27
CA THR A 7 -4.11 3.52 10.27
C THR A 7 -4.35 2.11 9.75
N ALA A 8 -3.61 1.71 8.74
CA ALA A 8 -3.67 0.34 8.23
C ALA A 8 -2.33 -0.04 7.63
N LYS A 9 -2.05 -1.33 7.63
CA LYS A 9 -0.85 -1.87 7.00
C LYS A 9 -1.19 -3.19 6.32
N HIS A 10 -0.48 -3.49 5.25
CA HIS A 10 -0.59 -4.76 4.55
C HIS A 10 0.80 -5.36 4.44
N MET A 11 1.00 -6.48 5.10
CA MET A 11 2.32 -7.14 5.14
C MET A 11 2.37 -8.26 4.11
N GLY A 12 3.52 -8.39 3.47
CA GLY A 12 3.75 -9.53 2.59
C GLY A 12 3.01 -9.52 1.26
N ALA A 13 2.73 -8.34 0.71
CA ALA A 13 2.13 -8.25 -0.62
C ALA A 13 3.10 -8.78 -1.68
N ARG A 14 2.62 -9.64 -2.56
CA ARG A 14 3.45 -10.27 -3.60
C ARG A 14 3.62 -9.36 -4.80
N VAL A 15 4.17 -8.19 -4.60
CA VAL A 15 4.50 -7.23 -5.65
C VAL A 15 5.82 -6.57 -5.27
N SER A 16 6.55 -6.09 -6.27
CA SER A 16 7.80 -5.40 -5.98
C SER A 16 7.52 -4.02 -5.39
N PRO A 17 8.33 -3.57 -4.42
CA PRO A 17 8.16 -2.23 -3.83
C PRO A 17 8.20 -1.12 -4.87
N LYS A 18 9.00 -1.28 -5.92
CA LYS A 18 9.13 -0.28 -6.98
C LYS A 18 7.81 -0.06 -7.72
N LYS A 19 7.09 -1.14 -8.04
CA LYS A 19 5.80 -1.06 -8.73
C LYS A 19 4.74 -0.45 -7.82
N VAL A 20 4.76 -0.79 -6.54
CA VAL A 20 3.84 -0.21 -5.56
C VAL A 20 4.10 1.27 -5.39
N ALA A 21 5.36 1.70 -5.31
CA ALA A 21 5.72 3.11 -5.12
C ALA A 21 5.14 3.99 -6.22
N ILE A 22 5.13 3.52 -7.46
CA ILE A 22 4.54 4.25 -8.58
C ILE A 22 3.06 4.51 -8.34
N VAL A 23 2.33 3.51 -7.85
CA VAL A 23 0.89 3.66 -7.55
C VAL A 23 0.68 4.59 -6.36
N LEU A 24 1.53 4.50 -5.32
CA LEU A 24 1.40 5.35 -4.15
C LEU A 24 1.56 6.84 -4.49
N ASP A 25 2.41 7.16 -5.45
CA ASP A 25 2.61 8.54 -5.87
C ASP A 25 1.34 9.15 -6.48
N LEU A 26 0.48 8.32 -7.05
CA LEU A 26 -0.78 8.77 -7.64
C LEU A 26 -1.81 9.20 -6.59
N VAL A 27 -1.72 8.65 -5.39
CA VAL A 27 -2.74 8.86 -4.35
C VAL A 27 -2.21 9.63 -3.15
N ARG A 28 -0.92 9.91 -3.08
CA ARG A 28 -0.32 10.59 -1.93
C ARG A 28 -0.91 11.99 -1.77
N GLY A 29 -1.37 12.30 -0.56
CA GLY A 29 -1.93 13.62 -0.24
C GLY A 29 -3.35 13.86 -0.74
N ARG A 30 -3.95 12.89 -1.41
CA ARG A 30 -5.32 13.02 -1.91
C ARG A 30 -6.34 12.60 -0.86
N SER A 31 -7.58 13.05 -1.02
CA SER A 31 -8.66 12.55 -0.18
C SER A 31 -8.85 11.06 -0.43
N VAL A 32 -9.38 10.36 0.58
CA VAL A 32 -9.65 8.92 0.46
C VAL A 32 -10.63 8.66 -0.70
N PHE A 33 -11.62 9.52 -0.86
CA PHE A 33 -12.59 9.39 -1.94
C PHE A 33 -11.91 9.42 -3.31
N GLU A 34 -11.05 10.42 -3.54
CA GLU A 34 -10.30 10.54 -4.80
C GLU A 34 -9.34 9.37 -4.99
N ALA A 35 -8.65 8.98 -3.94
CA ALA A 35 -7.70 7.87 -3.99
C ALA A 35 -8.40 6.57 -4.41
N LYS A 36 -9.57 6.29 -3.84
CA LYS A 36 -10.33 5.09 -4.23
C LYS A 36 -10.75 5.14 -5.69
N LYS A 37 -11.14 6.31 -6.20
CA LYS A 37 -11.47 6.48 -7.61
C LYS A 37 -10.28 6.18 -8.51
N ILE A 38 -9.15 6.80 -8.23
CA ILE A 38 -7.94 6.62 -9.03
C ILE A 38 -7.53 5.14 -9.05
N LEU A 39 -7.54 4.50 -7.90
CA LEU A 39 -7.12 3.10 -7.78
C LEU A 39 -8.11 2.15 -8.46
N SER A 40 -9.40 2.48 -8.47
CA SER A 40 -10.40 1.63 -9.11
C SER A 40 -10.27 1.63 -10.64
N PHE A 41 -9.74 2.71 -11.22
CA PHE A 41 -9.52 2.79 -12.66
C PHE A 41 -8.19 2.20 -13.10
N ASP A 42 -7.26 2.03 -12.17
CA ASP A 42 -5.96 1.43 -12.48
C ASP A 42 -6.09 -0.10 -12.47
N ARG A 43 -5.68 -0.73 -13.56
CA ARG A 43 -5.82 -2.18 -13.74
C ARG A 43 -4.64 -2.98 -13.19
N SER A 44 -3.61 -2.33 -12.70
CA SER A 44 -2.43 -3.02 -12.21
C SER A 44 -2.72 -3.82 -10.95
N LYS A 45 -1.96 -4.89 -10.74
CA LYS A 45 -2.05 -5.68 -9.52
C LYS A 45 -1.72 -4.85 -8.28
N SER A 46 -0.73 -3.96 -8.40
CA SER A 46 -0.32 -3.08 -7.31
C SER A 46 -1.47 -2.15 -6.89
N ALA A 47 -2.20 -1.59 -7.86
CA ALA A 47 -3.33 -0.71 -7.55
C ALA A 47 -4.44 -1.45 -6.83
N LYS A 48 -4.72 -2.68 -7.20
CA LYS A 48 -5.74 -3.50 -6.52
C LYS A 48 -5.38 -3.74 -5.06
N ILE A 49 -4.12 -4.03 -4.79
CA ILE A 49 -3.64 -4.26 -3.43
C ILE A 49 -3.70 -2.97 -2.61
N VAL A 50 -3.23 -1.85 -3.18
CA VAL A 50 -3.26 -0.55 -2.51
C VAL A 50 -4.71 -0.14 -2.22
N LEU A 51 -5.63 -0.39 -3.14
CA LEU A 51 -7.05 -0.09 -2.93
C LEU A 51 -7.60 -0.82 -1.71
N LYS A 52 -7.26 -2.10 -1.53
CA LYS A 52 -7.68 -2.86 -0.36
C LYS A 52 -7.13 -2.26 0.93
N VAL A 53 -5.88 -1.83 0.92
CA VAL A 53 -5.25 -1.21 2.09
C VAL A 53 -5.93 0.12 2.43
N VAL A 54 -6.22 0.94 1.42
CA VAL A 54 -6.91 2.21 1.62
C VAL A 54 -8.31 2.00 2.17
N LYS A 55 -9.06 1.04 1.65
CA LYS A 55 -10.38 0.69 2.19
C LYS A 55 -10.32 0.22 3.64
N SER A 56 -9.33 -0.59 3.97
CA SER A 56 -9.10 -1.05 5.34
C SER A 56 -8.79 0.12 6.26
N ALA A 57 -7.94 1.05 5.81
CA ALA A 57 -7.60 2.25 6.56
C ALA A 57 -8.84 3.13 6.81
N GLU A 58 -9.66 3.31 5.79
CA GLU A 58 -10.92 4.07 5.92
C GLU A 58 -11.82 3.43 6.98
N ALA A 59 -12.02 2.13 6.92
CA ALA A 59 -12.84 1.42 7.88
C ALA A 59 -12.29 1.56 9.31
N ASN A 60 -10.99 1.44 9.48
CA ASN A 60 -10.34 1.59 10.78
C ASN A 60 -10.50 3.01 11.32
N ALA A 61 -10.32 4.02 10.46
CA ALA A 61 -10.44 5.41 10.87
C ALA A 61 -11.87 5.75 11.32
N VAL A 62 -12.87 5.30 10.56
CA VAL A 62 -14.27 5.57 10.87
C VAL A 62 -14.74 4.79 12.10
N ASN A 63 -14.46 3.49 12.13
CA ASN A 63 -15.01 2.61 13.18
C ASN A 63 -14.22 2.67 14.48
N ASN A 64 -12.91 2.72 14.43
CA ASN A 64 -12.07 2.65 15.64
C ASN A 64 -11.67 4.02 16.17
N SER A 65 -11.40 4.96 15.29
CA SER A 65 -10.94 6.30 15.67
C SER A 65 -12.04 7.37 15.57
N LYS A 66 -13.25 6.98 15.17
CA LYS A 66 -14.42 7.87 15.07
C LYS A 66 -14.18 9.10 14.20
N MET A 67 -13.37 8.97 13.17
CA MET A 67 -13.09 10.06 12.24
C MET A 67 -14.24 10.25 11.25
N ASN A 68 -14.40 11.47 10.77
CA ASN A 68 -15.40 11.79 9.78
C ASN A 68 -14.97 11.29 8.41
N LYS A 69 -15.73 10.36 7.84
CA LYS A 69 -15.43 9.74 6.57
C LYS A 69 -15.21 10.75 5.44
N ASP A 70 -16.01 11.83 5.43
CA ASP A 70 -15.95 12.83 4.34
C ASP A 70 -14.71 13.72 4.41
N LYS A 71 -14.04 13.75 5.55
CA LYS A 71 -12.86 14.59 5.78
C LYS A 71 -11.55 13.81 5.70
N LEU A 72 -11.60 12.52 5.47
CA LEU A 72 -10.41 11.69 5.46
C LEU A 72 -9.54 11.98 4.24
N PHE A 73 -8.25 12.09 4.48
CA PHE A 73 -7.26 12.19 3.42
C PHE A 73 -6.05 11.34 3.76
N ILE A 74 -5.29 10.99 2.74
CA ILE A 74 -4.09 10.19 2.91
C ILE A 74 -2.96 11.12 3.35
N ASN A 75 -2.67 11.09 4.66
CA ASN A 75 -1.62 11.92 5.24
C ASN A 75 -0.25 11.40 4.83
N ARG A 76 -0.02 10.11 5.05
CA ARG A 76 1.19 9.44 4.62
C ARG A 76 0.85 8.06 4.08
N ILE A 77 1.52 7.68 3.02
CA ILE A 77 1.42 6.34 2.47
C ILE A 77 2.80 5.97 1.95
N TRP A 78 3.28 4.80 2.37
CA TRP A 78 4.61 4.38 1.97
C TRP A 78 4.70 2.87 1.87
N VAL A 79 5.75 2.42 1.19
CA VAL A 79 6.03 1.01 1.01
C VAL A 79 7.44 0.72 1.50
N SER A 80 7.63 -0.43 2.13
CA SER A 80 8.95 -0.95 2.45
C SER A 80 9.14 -2.31 1.80
N GLY A 81 10.37 -2.66 1.52
CA GLY A 81 10.67 -4.00 1.00
C GLY A 81 10.58 -5.03 2.10
N GLY A 82 9.80 -6.08 1.85
CA GLY A 82 9.79 -7.24 2.73
C GLY A 82 11.01 -8.13 2.46
N PRO A 83 11.20 -9.17 3.28
CA PRO A 83 12.30 -10.08 3.07
C PRO A 83 12.17 -10.76 1.71
N SER A 84 13.28 -10.78 0.96
CA SER A 84 13.33 -11.50 -0.30
C SER A 84 13.55 -12.97 -0.03
N LEU A 85 12.68 -13.82 -0.55
CA LEU A 85 12.86 -15.24 -0.46
C LEU A 85 13.68 -15.70 -1.67
N LYS A 86 14.86 -16.23 -1.40
CA LYS A 86 15.64 -16.89 -2.43
C LYS A 86 15.16 -18.32 -2.57
N ARG A 87 14.63 -18.65 -3.72
CA ARG A 87 14.31 -20.02 -4.06
C ARG A 87 15.25 -20.47 -5.13
N MET A 88 15.79 -21.66 -4.92
CA MET A 88 16.69 -22.26 -5.88
C MET A 88 15.89 -23.19 -6.79
N SER A 89 15.94 -22.92 -8.09
CA SER A 89 15.35 -23.84 -9.06
C SER A 89 16.48 -24.55 -9.81
N PRO A 90 16.38 -25.87 -10.03
CA PRO A 90 17.40 -26.57 -10.82
C PRO A 90 17.33 -26.08 -12.27
N GLY A 91 18.43 -25.51 -12.72
CA GLY A 91 18.58 -25.14 -14.12
C GLY A 91 19.09 -26.32 -14.93
N ALA A 92 19.13 -26.14 -16.25
CA ALA A 92 19.69 -27.15 -17.15
C ALA A 92 21.15 -27.42 -16.79
N LYS A 93 21.59 -28.69 -16.85
CA LYS A 93 22.95 -29.13 -16.56
C LYS A 93 23.41 -28.88 -15.13
N GLY A 94 22.52 -29.01 -14.18
CA GLY A 94 22.84 -28.86 -12.77
C GLY A 94 23.06 -27.43 -12.29
N ARG A 95 22.80 -26.46 -13.10
CA ARG A 95 22.84 -25.06 -12.67
C ARG A 95 21.66 -24.76 -11.78
N VAL A 96 21.93 -24.05 -10.70
CA VAL A 96 20.88 -23.58 -9.80
C VAL A 96 20.80 -22.06 -9.95
N ASP A 97 19.68 -21.59 -10.49
CA ASP A 97 19.46 -20.15 -10.65
C ASP A 97 18.62 -19.65 -9.47
N PRO A 98 19.13 -18.63 -8.74
CA PRO A 98 18.35 -18.07 -7.64
C PRO A 98 17.16 -17.28 -8.19
N ILE A 99 15.97 -17.59 -7.69
CA ILE A 99 14.76 -16.83 -8.01
C ILE A 99 14.48 -15.93 -6.81
N LEU A 100 14.51 -14.61 -7.05
CA LEU A 100 14.19 -13.64 -6.02
C LEU A 100 12.71 -13.29 -6.09
N LYS A 101 11.97 -13.65 -5.05
CA LYS A 101 10.59 -13.23 -4.90
C LYS A 101 10.57 -12.05 -3.93
N ARG A 102 10.11 -10.91 -4.44
CA ARG A 102 10.07 -9.68 -3.66
C ARG A 102 8.69 -9.48 -3.08
N TYR A 103 8.65 -9.07 -1.83
CA TYR A 103 7.43 -8.73 -1.12
C TYR A 103 7.47 -7.27 -0.72
N SER A 104 6.29 -6.69 -0.60
CA SER A 104 6.15 -5.31 -0.17
C SER A 104 5.31 -5.24 1.09
N HIS A 105 5.66 -4.32 1.97
CA HIS A 105 4.82 -3.95 3.09
C HIS A 105 4.29 -2.54 2.85
N ILE A 106 2.99 -2.38 2.89
CA ILE A 106 2.35 -1.11 2.59
C ILE A 106 1.76 -0.54 3.86
N TYR A 107 2.03 0.74 4.12
CA TYR A 107 1.56 1.43 5.31
C TYR A 107 0.78 2.67 4.91
N VAL A 108 -0.35 2.90 5.57
CA VAL A 108 -1.20 4.05 5.31
C VAL A 108 -1.50 4.76 6.62
N SER A 109 -1.36 6.07 6.61
CA SER A 109 -1.79 6.92 7.70
C SER A 109 -2.83 7.90 7.16
N LEU A 110 -4.03 7.86 7.73
CA LEU A 110 -5.11 8.77 7.38
C LEU A 110 -5.28 9.83 8.45
N ASP A 111 -5.76 10.97 8.04
CA ASP A 111 -6.08 12.08 8.94
C ASP A 111 -7.30 12.81 8.39
N GLU A 112 -7.83 13.74 9.18
CA GLU A 112 -8.95 14.59 8.77
C GLU A 112 -8.44 15.96 8.37
N ARG A 113 -9.03 16.52 7.33
CA ARG A 113 -8.82 17.93 6.98
C ARG A 113 -10.11 18.49 6.40
N ASP A 114 -10.28 19.78 6.61
CA ASP A 114 -11.42 20.47 6.02
C ASP A 114 -11.23 20.57 4.51
N GLN A 115 -12.25 20.16 3.79
CA GLN A 115 -12.28 20.30 2.34
C GLN A 115 -12.73 21.70 1.99
N LYS A 116 -11.93 22.37 1.20
CA LYS A 116 -12.31 23.65 0.65
C LYS A 116 -13.00 23.45 -0.69
#